data_3be920b0910d4af6624ba8dee7a86696
#
_entry.id   3be920b0910d4af6624ba8dee7a86696
#
_cell.length_a   1.000
_cell.length_b   1.000
_cell.length_c   1.000
_cell.angle_alpha   90.00
_cell.angle_beta   90.00
_cell.angle_gamma   90.00
#
_symmetry.space_group_name_H-M   'P 1'
#
loop_
_entity.id
_entity.type
_entity.pdbx_description
1 polymer ?
#
loop_
_entity_poly.entity_id
_entity_poly.type
_entity_poly.pdbx_seq_one_letter_code
_entity_poly.pdbx_strand_id
1 'polypeptide(L)'
;MQPGEAAAERTFIETARRAQIVAAAIDTIAEAGYAQASFARIAKRARISRGLISYHFAGKDDLIKQVVIDVLEAGRAYIVPRVFAQSTGRAMLRAYIESNLAFMREHRNYMVAIVEILRNGAFTTGGGRRVDGRDVDVATHLLEEQLARLQAEGELRSDFDPGVMAVAIRATIDVVPHRLVRDPDFDIDNYSREIITIFDLATRAKDTPSPGSH
;
A
#
# COMPACT_ATOMS: atom_id res chain seq x y z
N MET A 1 15.84 -24.06 -30.63
CA MET A 1 15.58 -23.34 -29.37
C MET A 1 16.93 -22.86 -28.86
N GLN A 2 17.14 -21.56 -28.83
CA GLN A 2 18.42 -20.97 -28.43
C GLN A 2 18.60 -21.05 -26.89
N PRO A 3 19.82 -21.20 -26.35
CA PRO A 3 20.07 -21.33 -24.91
C PRO A 3 19.50 -20.16 -24.08
N GLY A 4 19.37 -18.97 -24.65
CA GLY A 4 18.79 -17.78 -23.99
C GLY A 4 17.28 -17.86 -23.84
N GLU A 5 16.55 -18.46 -24.77
CA GLU A 5 15.08 -18.60 -24.66
C GLU A 5 14.70 -19.60 -23.55
N ALA A 6 15.42 -20.70 -23.42
CA ALA A 6 15.17 -21.67 -22.34
C ALA A 6 15.54 -21.18 -20.95
N ALA A 7 16.48 -20.24 -20.84
CA ALA A 7 16.79 -19.57 -19.57
C ALA A 7 15.70 -18.53 -19.19
N ALA A 8 15.25 -17.73 -20.16
CA ALA A 8 14.19 -16.75 -19.96
C ALA A 8 12.85 -17.43 -19.58
N GLU A 9 12.51 -18.53 -20.24
CA GLU A 9 11.31 -19.31 -19.94
C GLU A 9 11.35 -19.92 -18.53
N ARG A 10 12.50 -20.46 -18.09
CA ARG A 10 12.68 -20.96 -16.71
C ARG A 10 12.50 -19.85 -15.70
N THR A 11 13.11 -18.70 -15.90
CA THR A 11 12.98 -17.53 -15.01
C THR A 11 11.53 -17.04 -14.93
N PHE A 12 10.82 -17.03 -16.05
CA PHE A 12 9.40 -16.69 -16.09
C PHE A 12 8.54 -17.67 -15.28
N ILE A 13 8.75 -18.98 -15.44
CA ILE A 13 8.03 -20.03 -14.70
C ILE A 13 8.32 -19.93 -13.21
N GLU A 14 9.58 -19.68 -12.80
CA GLU A 14 9.97 -19.50 -11.41
C GLU A 14 9.30 -18.26 -10.78
N THR A 15 9.29 -17.12 -11.49
CA THR A 15 8.64 -15.89 -11.05
C THR A 15 7.14 -16.09 -10.89
N ALA A 16 6.47 -16.69 -11.88
CA ALA A 16 5.04 -16.97 -11.83
C ALA A 16 4.69 -17.93 -10.65
N ARG A 17 5.56 -18.89 -10.37
CA ARG A 17 5.37 -19.82 -9.25
C ARG A 17 5.54 -19.14 -7.91
N ARG A 18 6.54 -18.27 -7.73
CA ARG A 18 6.70 -17.47 -6.52
C ARG A 18 5.46 -16.59 -6.29
N ALA A 19 4.97 -15.89 -7.31
CA ALA A 19 3.76 -15.07 -7.22
C ALA A 19 2.52 -15.90 -6.82
N GLN A 20 2.35 -17.10 -7.37
CA GLN A 20 1.27 -18.02 -6.97
C GLN A 20 1.34 -18.40 -5.49
N ILE A 21 2.54 -18.69 -4.98
CA ILE A 21 2.74 -19.05 -3.57
C ILE A 21 2.43 -17.84 -2.67
N VAL A 22 2.88 -16.65 -3.04
CA VAL A 22 2.63 -15.41 -2.29
C VAL A 22 1.13 -15.09 -2.25
N ALA A 23 0.42 -15.16 -3.37
CA ALA A 23 -1.03 -14.97 -3.41
C ALA A 23 -1.76 -15.95 -2.49
N ALA A 24 -1.40 -17.25 -2.55
CA ALA A 24 -1.99 -18.25 -1.66
C ALA A 24 -1.65 -18.01 -0.17
N ALA A 25 -0.48 -17.45 0.13
CA ALA A 25 -0.10 -17.08 1.49
C ALA A 25 -0.94 -15.89 1.99
N ILE A 26 -1.12 -14.84 1.19
CA ILE A 26 -1.97 -13.70 1.49
C ILE A 26 -3.39 -14.17 1.86
N ASP A 27 -4.02 -14.95 0.98
CA ASP A 27 -5.37 -15.46 1.21
C ASP A 27 -5.45 -16.36 2.44
N THR A 28 -4.43 -17.20 2.67
CA THR A 28 -4.40 -18.08 3.85
C THR A 28 -4.27 -17.28 5.14
N ILE A 29 -3.45 -16.23 5.14
CA ILE A 29 -3.28 -15.35 6.31
C ILE A 29 -4.57 -14.56 6.55
N ALA A 30 -5.18 -14.02 5.51
CA ALA A 30 -6.41 -13.24 5.61
C ALA A 30 -7.59 -14.06 6.17
N GLU A 31 -7.73 -15.33 5.76
CA GLU A 31 -8.85 -16.18 6.17
C GLU A 31 -8.62 -16.90 7.51
N ALA A 32 -7.40 -17.37 7.77
CA ALA A 32 -7.12 -18.25 8.90
C ALA A 32 -6.23 -17.61 9.97
N GLY A 33 -5.74 -16.39 9.73
CA GLY A 33 -4.79 -15.70 10.59
C GLY A 33 -3.34 -16.14 10.37
N TYR A 34 -2.42 -15.29 10.77
CA TYR A 34 -0.98 -15.51 10.61
C TYR A 34 -0.48 -16.81 11.24
N ALA A 35 -0.93 -17.13 12.47
CA ALA A 35 -0.46 -18.30 13.20
C ALA A 35 -0.79 -19.62 12.47
N GLN A 36 -1.92 -19.68 11.78
CA GLN A 36 -2.41 -20.84 11.06
C GLN A 36 -1.88 -20.96 9.63
N ALA A 37 -1.19 -19.95 9.11
CA ALA A 37 -0.63 -19.94 7.75
C ALA A 37 0.68 -20.76 7.71
N SER A 38 0.54 -22.09 7.72
CA SER A 38 1.65 -23.04 7.56
C SER A 38 1.92 -23.34 6.09
N PHE A 39 3.15 -23.75 5.75
CA PHE A 39 3.50 -24.19 4.38
C PHE A 39 2.57 -25.30 3.84
N ALA A 40 2.11 -26.20 4.73
CA ALA A 40 1.17 -27.25 4.33
C ALA A 40 -0.19 -26.68 3.91
N ARG A 41 -0.72 -25.69 4.66
CA ARG A 41 -2.00 -25.03 4.34
C ARG A 41 -1.89 -24.17 3.09
N ILE A 42 -0.79 -23.42 2.93
CA ILE A 42 -0.51 -22.61 1.76
C ILE A 42 -0.34 -23.49 0.51
N ALA A 43 0.41 -24.60 0.61
CA ALA A 43 0.58 -25.56 -0.49
C ALA A 43 -0.76 -26.15 -0.95
N LYS A 44 -1.63 -26.52 0.00
CA LYS A 44 -2.98 -27.02 -0.29
C LYS A 44 -3.80 -25.98 -1.07
N ARG A 45 -3.77 -24.71 -0.64
CA ARG A 45 -4.46 -23.61 -1.34
C ARG A 45 -3.90 -23.36 -2.72
N ALA A 46 -2.58 -23.31 -2.85
CA ALA A 46 -1.88 -23.10 -4.12
C ALA A 46 -1.96 -24.33 -5.07
N ARG A 47 -2.50 -25.47 -4.59
CA ARG A 47 -2.55 -26.76 -5.31
C ARG A 47 -1.18 -27.22 -5.78
N ILE A 48 -0.19 -27.12 -4.91
CA ILE A 48 1.20 -27.55 -5.14
C ILE A 48 1.69 -28.41 -3.98
N SER A 49 2.87 -29.02 -4.12
CA SER A 49 3.51 -29.74 -3.01
C SER A 49 4.14 -28.77 -2.00
N ARG A 50 4.19 -29.17 -0.72
CA ARG A 50 4.94 -28.44 0.33
C ARG A 50 6.43 -28.31 -0.04
N GLY A 51 7.03 -29.35 -0.65
CA GLY A 51 8.42 -29.32 -1.09
C GLY A 51 8.71 -28.22 -2.11
N LEU A 52 7.74 -27.89 -2.98
CA LEU A 52 7.89 -26.80 -3.93
C LEU A 52 7.93 -25.44 -3.24
N ILE A 53 7.16 -25.23 -2.17
CA ILE A 53 7.28 -23.98 -1.38
C ILE A 53 8.67 -23.89 -0.74
N SER A 54 9.17 -24.99 -0.15
CA SER A 54 10.50 -25.04 0.48
C SER A 54 11.66 -24.89 -0.53
N TYR A 55 11.42 -25.16 -1.81
CA TYR A 55 12.35 -24.87 -2.88
C TYR A 55 12.46 -23.35 -3.16
N HIS A 56 11.33 -22.63 -3.12
CA HIS A 56 11.28 -21.21 -3.45
C HIS A 56 11.52 -20.28 -2.25
N PHE A 57 11.28 -20.73 -1.02
CA PHE A 57 11.36 -19.94 0.20
C PHE A 57 12.11 -20.71 1.29
N ALA A 58 13.14 -20.09 1.86
CA ALA A 58 13.99 -20.68 2.88
C ALA A 58 13.23 -20.99 4.18
N GLY A 59 12.11 -20.31 4.43
CA GLY A 59 11.27 -20.50 5.60
C GLY A 59 10.04 -19.59 5.57
N LYS A 60 9.23 -19.67 6.65
CA LYS A 60 8.02 -18.84 6.76
C LYS A 60 8.36 -17.35 6.76
N ASP A 61 9.42 -16.95 7.41
CA ASP A 61 9.82 -15.53 7.51
C ASP A 61 10.23 -14.97 6.14
N ASP A 62 10.89 -15.76 5.31
CA ASP A 62 11.25 -15.39 3.93
C ASP A 62 10.01 -15.23 3.07
N LEU A 63 9.04 -16.15 3.16
CA LEU A 63 7.75 -16.02 2.48
C LEU A 63 6.97 -14.79 2.95
N ILE A 64 6.92 -14.53 4.26
CA ILE A 64 6.22 -13.38 4.82
C ILE A 64 6.86 -12.06 4.38
N LYS A 65 8.18 -11.99 4.33
CA LYS A 65 8.89 -10.85 3.78
C LYS A 65 8.47 -10.57 2.32
N GLN A 66 8.39 -11.62 1.51
CA GLN A 66 7.94 -11.48 0.12
C GLN A 66 6.48 -11.04 0.04
N VAL A 67 5.60 -11.57 0.90
CA VAL A 67 4.19 -11.11 0.99
C VAL A 67 4.12 -9.61 1.22
N VAL A 68 4.88 -9.07 2.17
CA VAL A 68 4.89 -7.63 2.46
C VAL A 68 5.41 -6.81 1.26
N ILE A 69 6.50 -7.27 0.64
CA ILE A 69 7.06 -6.62 -0.56
C ILE A 69 6.03 -6.56 -1.68
N ASP A 70 5.40 -7.69 -2.00
CA ASP A 70 4.43 -7.79 -3.10
C ASP A 70 3.20 -6.90 -2.85
N VAL A 71 2.72 -6.80 -1.60
CA VAL A 71 1.59 -5.92 -1.24
C VAL A 71 1.97 -4.45 -1.41
N LEU A 72 3.16 -4.05 -0.97
CA LEU A 72 3.63 -2.67 -1.13
C LEU A 72 3.86 -2.31 -2.61
N GLU A 73 4.43 -3.22 -3.39
CA GLU A 73 4.63 -3.03 -4.83
C GLU A 73 3.30 -2.95 -5.59
N ALA A 74 2.32 -3.79 -5.26
CA ALA A 74 0.98 -3.73 -5.82
C ALA A 74 0.30 -2.39 -5.50
N GLY A 75 0.40 -1.91 -4.27
CA GLY A 75 -0.11 -0.59 -3.86
C GLY A 75 0.56 0.53 -4.66
N ARG A 76 1.88 0.51 -4.77
CA ARG A 76 2.64 1.49 -5.54
C ARG A 76 2.25 1.49 -7.02
N ALA A 77 2.15 0.31 -7.64
CA ALA A 77 1.76 0.15 -9.04
C ALA A 77 0.33 0.63 -9.31
N TYR A 78 -0.56 0.53 -8.31
CA TYR A 78 -1.93 1.03 -8.39
C TYR A 78 -2.01 2.55 -8.22
N ILE A 79 -1.30 3.12 -7.25
CA ILE A 79 -1.45 4.51 -6.81
C ILE A 79 -0.66 5.46 -7.71
N VAL A 80 0.63 5.17 -7.95
CA VAL A 80 1.57 6.10 -8.60
C VAL A 80 1.08 6.58 -9.99
N PRO A 81 0.65 5.71 -10.91
CA PRO A 81 0.16 6.16 -12.21
C PRO A 81 -1.06 7.06 -12.13
N ARG A 82 -1.96 6.83 -11.17
CA ARG A 82 -3.20 7.61 -10.96
C ARG A 82 -2.90 9.02 -10.47
N VAL A 83 -1.91 9.15 -9.59
CA VAL A 83 -1.46 10.45 -9.07
C VAL A 83 -0.77 11.25 -10.16
N PHE A 84 0.19 10.64 -10.86
CA PHE A 84 0.96 11.34 -11.90
C PHE A 84 0.18 11.61 -13.22
N ALA A 85 -0.98 11.00 -13.40
CA ALA A 85 -1.89 11.33 -14.50
C ALA A 85 -2.62 12.67 -14.29
N GLN A 86 -2.53 13.27 -13.09
CA GLN A 86 -3.23 14.51 -12.77
C GLN A 86 -2.40 15.74 -13.18
N SER A 87 -3.08 16.81 -13.61
CA SER A 87 -2.46 18.02 -14.13
C SER A 87 -2.33 19.17 -13.10
N THR A 88 -2.96 19.05 -11.94
CA THR A 88 -2.92 20.05 -10.87
C THR A 88 -2.59 19.44 -9.53
N GLY A 89 -1.92 20.19 -8.64
CA GLY A 89 -1.55 19.71 -7.31
C GLY A 89 -2.75 19.28 -6.47
N ARG A 90 -3.85 20.02 -6.57
CA ARG A 90 -5.11 19.67 -5.91
C ARG A 90 -5.66 18.33 -6.41
N ALA A 91 -5.65 18.10 -7.73
CA ALA A 91 -6.09 16.83 -8.29
C ALA A 91 -5.13 15.69 -7.95
N MET A 92 -3.82 15.94 -7.88
CA MET A 92 -2.81 14.96 -7.43
C MET A 92 -3.06 14.52 -5.99
N LEU A 93 -3.29 15.46 -5.07
CA LEU A 93 -3.58 15.14 -3.66
C LEU A 93 -4.87 14.33 -3.52
N ARG A 94 -5.92 14.75 -4.24
CA ARG A 94 -7.18 14.00 -4.30
C ARG A 94 -6.96 12.58 -4.81
N ALA A 95 -6.28 12.43 -5.95
CA ALA A 95 -5.99 11.12 -6.54
C ALA A 95 -5.14 10.24 -5.62
N TYR A 96 -4.23 10.83 -4.85
CA TYR A 96 -3.43 10.12 -3.85
C TYR A 96 -4.32 9.50 -2.77
N ILE A 97 -5.20 10.28 -2.16
CA ILE A 97 -6.12 9.79 -1.11
C ILE A 97 -7.07 8.75 -1.69
N GLU A 98 -7.73 9.08 -2.80
CA GLU A 98 -8.72 8.24 -3.47
C GLU A 98 -8.14 6.88 -3.89
N SER A 99 -6.96 6.88 -4.54
CA SER A 99 -6.35 5.65 -5.03
C SER A 99 -5.82 4.75 -3.91
N ASN A 100 -5.33 5.31 -2.78
CA ASN A 100 -4.98 4.53 -1.60
C ASN A 100 -6.21 3.80 -1.04
N LEU A 101 -7.32 4.50 -0.86
CA LEU A 101 -8.55 3.93 -0.30
C LEU A 101 -9.21 2.95 -1.27
N ALA A 102 -9.19 3.24 -2.57
CA ALA A 102 -9.67 2.33 -3.61
C ALA A 102 -8.85 1.04 -3.66
N PHE A 103 -7.52 1.13 -3.58
CA PHE A 103 -6.66 -0.06 -3.48
C PHE A 103 -7.01 -0.93 -2.28
N MET A 104 -7.21 -0.33 -1.11
CA MET A 104 -7.59 -1.07 0.11
C MET A 104 -8.96 -1.73 0.00
N ARG A 105 -9.91 -1.10 -0.67
CA ARG A 105 -11.24 -1.67 -0.96
C ARG A 105 -11.14 -2.87 -1.89
N GLU A 106 -10.41 -2.73 -3.00
CA GLU A 106 -10.27 -3.76 -4.03
C GLU A 106 -9.41 -4.94 -3.58
N HIS A 107 -8.44 -4.68 -2.69
CA HIS A 107 -7.48 -5.67 -2.18
C HIS A 107 -7.63 -5.92 -0.67
N ARG A 108 -8.87 -6.15 -0.21
CA ARG A 108 -9.17 -6.32 1.22
C ARG A 108 -8.32 -7.42 1.87
N ASN A 109 -8.11 -8.55 1.19
CA ASN A 109 -7.28 -9.64 1.71
C ASN A 109 -5.84 -9.21 1.98
N TYR A 110 -5.29 -8.31 1.16
CA TYR A 110 -3.95 -7.74 1.35
C TYR A 110 -3.90 -6.95 2.65
N MET A 111 -4.92 -6.13 2.91
CA MET A 111 -5.00 -5.31 4.12
C MET A 111 -5.13 -6.17 5.37
N VAL A 112 -5.99 -7.18 5.33
CA VAL A 112 -6.15 -8.13 6.44
C VAL A 112 -4.85 -8.88 6.70
N ALA A 113 -4.19 -9.38 5.65
CA ALA A 113 -2.92 -10.11 5.79
C ALA A 113 -1.81 -9.22 6.41
N ILE A 114 -1.68 -7.95 5.97
CA ILE A 114 -0.69 -7.03 6.53
C ILE A 114 -0.98 -6.76 8.02
N VAL A 115 -2.23 -6.49 8.39
CA VAL A 115 -2.60 -6.27 9.80
C VAL A 115 -2.27 -7.51 10.66
N GLU A 116 -2.58 -8.71 10.17
CA GLU A 116 -2.27 -9.97 10.85
C GLU A 116 -0.76 -10.21 10.99
N ILE A 117 0.03 -9.91 9.97
CA ILE A 117 1.50 -10.01 10.00
C ILE A 117 2.07 -9.05 11.06
N LEU A 118 1.64 -7.78 11.04
CA LEU A 118 2.11 -6.75 11.96
C LEU A 118 1.73 -7.05 13.42
N ARG A 119 0.50 -7.50 13.67
CA ARG A 119 0.01 -7.88 15.03
C ARG A 119 0.82 -9.01 15.64
N ASN A 120 1.29 -9.94 14.81
CA ASN A 120 2.08 -11.08 15.30
C ASN A 120 3.58 -10.78 15.40
N GLY A 121 4.00 -9.54 15.15
CA GLY A 121 5.41 -9.14 15.20
C GLY A 121 6.31 -9.89 14.22
N ALA A 122 5.71 -10.45 13.17
CA ALA A 122 6.37 -11.38 12.26
C ALA A 122 7.22 -10.69 11.19
N PHE A 123 7.19 -9.38 11.10
CA PHE A 123 7.98 -8.64 10.14
C PHE A 123 9.14 -7.93 10.84
N THR A 124 10.33 -8.46 10.63
CA THR A 124 11.59 -7.77 10.93
C THR A 124 12.33 -7.53 9.62
N THR A 125 12.68 -6.27 9.31
CA THR A 125 13.56 -5.98 8.18
C THR A 125 14.92 -6.66 8.34
N GLY A 126 15.60 -6.96 7.24
CA GLY A 126 16.92 -7.57 7.26
C GLY A 126 17.88 -6.80 8.19
N GLY A 127 18.21 -7.41 9.33
CA GLY A 127 18.97 -6.79 10.42
C GLY A 127 18.30 -6.89 11.79
N GLY A 128 17.19 -7.65 11.90
CA GLY A 128 16.49 -7.87 13.19
C GLY A 128 15.62 -6.70 13.65
N ARG A 129 15.42 -5.69 12.80
CA ARG A 129 14.62 -4.51 13.08
C ARG A 129 13.17 -4.77 12.69
N ARG A 130 12.26 -4.64 13.64
CA ARG A 130 10.80 -4.64 13.37
C ARG A 130 10.51 -3.56 12.31
N VAL A 131 9.48 -3.76 11.49
CA VAL A 131 8.84 -2.64 10.80
C VAL A 131 8.34 -1.72 11.92
N ASP A 132 9.23 -0.84 12.32
CA ASP A 132 8.88 0.30 13.14
C ASP A 132 8.49 1.42 12.16
N GLY A 133 7.77 2.40 12.62
CA GLY A 133 7.18 3.47 11.82
C GLY A 133 8.05 4.19 10.78
N ARG A 134 9.27 3.72 10.46
CA ARG A 134 10.17 4.36 9.49
C ARG A 134 9.81 4.08 8.02
N ASP A 135 9.15 2.95 7.72
CA ASP A 135 8.64 2.73 6.35
C ASP A 135 7.36 3.55 6.13
N VAL A 136 6.61 3.80 7.22
CA VAL A 136 5.56 4.82 7.27
C VAL A 136 6.17 6.21 7.13
N ASP A 137 7.34 6.46 7.70
CA ASP A 137 8.11 7.69 7.56
C ASP A 137 8.47 8.00 6.10
N VAL A 138 8.88 7.01 5.29
CA VAL A 138 9.25 7.26 3.89
C VAL A 138 8.05 7.76 3.08
N ALA A 139 6.89 7.11 3.20
CA ALA A 139 5.69 7.55 2.49
C ALA A 139 5.19 8.92 2.97
N THR A 140 5.30 9.19 4.27
CA THR A 140 4.95 10.48 4.87
C THR A 140 5.91 11.57 4.41
N HIS A 141 7.21 11.29 4.40
CA HIS A 141 8.22 12.26 3.93
C HIS A 141 8.07 12.59 2.45
N LEU A 142 7.83 11.59 1.59
CA LEU A 142 7.55 11.84 0.18
C LEU A 142 6.29 12.69 -0.03
N LEU A 143 5.26 12.48 0.79
CA LEU A 143 4.05 13.30 0.74
C LEU A 143 4.32 14.72 1.22
N GLU A 144 5.11 14.91 2.30
CA GLU A 144 5.56 16.21 2.79
C GLU A 144 6.30 17.00 1.71
N GLU A 145 7.29 16.38 1.06
CA GLU A 145 8.03 17.00 -0.04
C GLU A 145 7.11 17.45 -1.17
N GLN A 146 6.13 16.60 -1.54
CA GLN A 146 5.16 16.96 -2.57
C GLN A 146 4.25 18.13 -2.14
N LEU A 147 3.77 18.14 -0.90
CA LEU A 147 2.95 19.23 -0.38
C LEU A 147 3.72 20.55 -0.34
N ALA A 148 4.98 20.52 0.13
CA ALA A 148 5.86 21.70 0.14
C ALA A 148 6.11 22.26 -1.28
N ARG A 149 6.35 21.38 -2.24
CA ARG A 149 6.50 21.77 -3.64
C ARG A 149 5.22 22.42 -4.18
N LEU A 150 4.06 21.83 -3.98
CA LEU A 150 2.79 22.36 -4.46
C LEU A 150 2.41 23.71 -3.79
N GLN A 151 2.84 23.93 -2.54
CA GLN A 151 2.75 25.26 -1.91
C GLN A 151 3.65 26.28 -2.60
N ALA A 152 4.89 25.90 -2.89
CA ALA A 152 5.84 26.80 -3.59
C ALA A 152 5.37 27.17 -5.01
N GLU A 153 4.68 26.26 -5.68
CA GLU A 153 4.05 26.45 -7.00
C GLU A 153 2.73 27.24 -6.93
N GLY A 154 2.20 27.53 -5.73
CA GLY A 154 0.92 28.24 -5.52
C GLY A 154 -0.34 27.37 -5.76
N GLU A 155 -0.17 26.09 -5.96
CA GLU A 155 -1.27 25.12 -6.18
C GLU A 155 -2.06 24.82 -4.89
N LEU A 156 -1.41 24.96 -3.73
CA LEU A 156 -1.99 24.82 -2.41
C LEU A 156 -1.79 26.11 -1.60
N ARG A 157 -2.65 26.33 -0.58
CA ARG A 157 -2.47 27.47 0.33
C ARG A 157 -1.15 27.36 1.08
N SER A 158 -0.50 28.49 1.37
CA SER A 158 0.84 28.54 1.99
C SER A 158 0.83 28.56 3.52
N ASP A 159 -0.34 28.62 4.16
CA ASP A 159 -0.51 28.81 5.60
C ASP A 159 -0.80 27.53 6.39
N PHE A 160 -0.27 26.37 5.94
CA PHE A 160 -0.17 25.14 6.72
C PHE A 160 1.24 24.57 6.70
N ASP A 161 1.58 23.79 7.71
CA ASP A 161 2.85 23.04 7.76
C ASP A 161 2.73 21.74 6.94
N PRO A 162 3.56 21.55 5.89
CA PRO A 162 3.49 20.36 5.03
C PRO A 162 3.71 19.04 5.76
N GLY A 163 4.63 19.02 6.75
CA GLY A 163 4.92 17.82 7.53
C GLY A 163 3.74 17.42 8.41
N VAL A 164 3.12 18.36 9.09
CA VAL A 164 1.91 18.12 9.91
C VAL A 164 0.76 17.66 9.02
N MET A 165 0.59 18.26 7.85
CA MET A 165 -0.45 17.89 6.90
C MET A 165 -0.20 16.47 6.34
N ALA A 166 1.04 16.12 5.99
CA ALA A 166 1.40 14.78 5.53
C ALA A 166 1.10 13.71 6.58
N VAL A 167 1.46 13.97 7.84
CA VAL A 167 1.14 13.08 8.97
C VAL A 167 -0.38 12.92 9.13
N ALA A 168 -1.14 14.00 9.07
CA ALA A 168 -2.60 13.97 9.21
C ALA A 168 -3.25 13.14 8.07
N ILE A 169 -2.85 13.35 6.82
CA ILE A 169 -3.34 12.58 5.67
C ILE A 169 -2.98 11.10 5.84
N ARG A 170 -1.73 10.79 6.14
CA ARG A 170 -1.29 9.40 6.32
C ARG A 170 -2.03 8.71 7.46
N ALA A 171 -2.20 9.34 8.61
CA ALA A 171 -2.91 8.77 9.74
C ALA A 171 -4.37 8.37 9.39
N THR A 172 -5.05 9.17 8.58
CA THR A 172 -6.43 8.85 8.14
C THR A 172 -6.47 7.70 7.12
N ILE A 173 -5.44 7.54 6.30
CA ILE A 173 -5.31 6.40 5.37
C ILE A 173 -4.91 5.13 6.12
N ASP A 174 -3.91 5.21 6.98
CA ASP A 174 -3.29 4.04 7.64
C ASP A 174 -4.18 3.40 8.72
N VAL A 175 -5.22 4.08 9.18
CA VAL A 175 -6.22 3.50 10.08
C VAL A 175 -7.17 2.52 9.38
N VAL A 176 -7.34 2.65 8.06
CA VAL A 176 -8.36 1.90 7.30
C VAL A 176 -8.15 0.39 7.30
N PRO A 177 -6.93 -0.17 7.10
CA PRO A 177 -6.71 -1.61 7.23
C PRO A 177 -7.19 -2.17 8.57
N HIS A 178 -6.94 -1.47 9.68
CA HIS A 178 -7.40 -1.88 11.01
C HIS A 178 -8.93 -1.82 11.16
N ARG A 179 -9.58 -0.83 10.52
CA ARG A 179 -11.04 -0.75 10.49
C ARG A 179 -11.64 -1.89 9.69
N LEU A 180 -11.11 -2.20 8.52
CA LEU A 180 -11.55 -3.31 7.68
C LEU A 180 -11.49 -4.67 8.38
N VAL A 181 -10.54 -4.86 9.30
CA VAL A 181 -10.43 -6.08 10.11
C VAL A 181 -11.49 -6.14 11.22
N ARG A 182 -11.80 -4.98 11.84
CA ARG A 182 -12.73 -4.90 12.99
C ARG A 182 -14.18 -4.85 12.56
N ASP A 183 -14.45 -4.20 11.43
CA ASP A 183 -15.79 -3.93 10.91
C ASP A 183 -15.86 -4.39 9.45
N PRO A 184 -16.43 -5.58 9.19
CA PRO A 184 -16.61 -6.09 7.83
C PRO A 184 -17.49 -5.18 6.95
N ASP A 185 -18.40 -4.43 7.55
CA ASP A 185 -19.36 -3.56 6.86
C ASP A 185 -18.91 -2.10 6.79
N PHE A 186 -17.64 -1.82 7.15
CA PHE A 186 -17.06 -0.48 7.08
C PHE A 186 -17.22 0.13 5.68
N ASP A 187 -18.00 1.22 5.59
CA ASP A 187 -18.25 1.96 4.36
C ASP A 187 -17.03 2.82 3.98
N ILE A 188 -16.10 2.17 3.29
CA ILE A 188 -14.86 2.82 2.82
C ILE A 188 -15.15 3.90 1.76
N ASP A 189 -16.24 3.78 0.99
CA ASP A 189 -16.60 4.75 -0.05
C ASP A 189 -17.11 6.05 0.58
N ASN A 190 -17.94 5.94 1.62
CA ASN A 190 -18.34 7.11 2.40
C ASN A 190 -17.14 7.76 3.10
N TYR A 191 -16.32 6.93 3.76
CA TYR A 191 -15.10 7.42 4.41
C TYR A 191 -14.19 8.15 3.42
N SER A 192 -14.00 7.63 2.22
CA SER A 192 -13.17 8.23 1.17
C SER A 192 -13.70 9.60 0.75
N ARG A 193 -14.99 9.74 0.51
CA ARG A 193 -15.61 11.02 0.13
C ARG A 193 -15.40 12.09 1.20
N GLU A 194 -15.63 11.74 2.47
CA GLU A 194 -15.46 12.68 3.58
C GLU A 194 -14.01 13.12 3.75
N ILE A 195 -13.06 12.18 3.73
CA ILE A 195 -11.62 12.49 3.89
C ILE A 195 -11.10 13.34 2.73
N ILE A 196 -11.50 13.04 1.50
CA ILE A 196 -11.16 13.85 0.33
C ILE A 196 -11.69 15.28 0.50
N THR A 197 -12.93 15.43 0.94
CA THR A 197 -13.55 16.75 1.17
C THR A 197 -12.80 17.53 2.26
N ILE A 198 -12.47 16.88 3.37
CA ILE A 198 -11.73 17.50 4.49
C ILE A 198 -10.39 18.04 4.00
N PHE A 199 -9.58 17.21 3.34
CA PHE A 199 -8.24 17.63 2.92
C PHE A 199 -8.26 18.57 1.71
N ASP A 200 -9.25 18.48 0.82
CA ASP A 200 -9.45 19.47 -0.23
C ASP A 200 -9.74 20.86 0.37
N LEU A 201 -10.64 20.96 1.32
CA LEU A 201 -10.93 22.21 2.03
C LEU A 201 -9.74 22.71 2.84
N ALA A 202 -9.00 21.79 3.48
CA ALA A 202 -7.85 22.13 4.31
C ALA A 202 -6.63 22.63 3.52
N THR A 203 -6.51 22.29 2.23
CA THR A 203 -5.32 22.59 1.42
C THR A 203 -5.57 23.56 0.27
N ARG A 204 -6.84 23.85 -0.04
CA ARG A 204 -7.22 24.72 -1.15
C ARG A 204 -6.56 26.08 -1.05
N ALA A 205 -5.91 26.53 -2.13
CA ALA A 205 -5.46 27.91 -2.26
C ALA A 205 -6.66 28.88 -2.10
N LYS A 206 -6.46 29.99 -1.40
CA LYS A 206 -7.47 31.05 -1.33
C LYS A 206 -7.60 31.68 -2.69
N ASP A 207 -8.81 31.79 -3.22
CA ASP A 207 -9.04 32.59 -4.42
C ASP A 207 -8.49 34.00 -4.16
N THR A 208 -7.43 34.37 -4.87
CA THR A 208 -6.95 35.76 -4.86
C THR A 208 -8.05 36.57 -5.52
N PRO A 209 -8.69 37.53 -4.82
CA PRO A 209 -9.67 38.37 -5.47
C PRO A 209 -8.97 39.06 -6.65
N SER A 210 -9.52 38.94 -7.86
CA SER A 210 -9.07 39.68 -9.02
C SER A 210 -8.92 41.15 -8.65
N PRO A 211 -7.76 41.80 -8.91
CA PRO A 211 -7.63 43.23 -8.67
C PRO A 211 -8.72 43.92 -9.50
N GLY A 212 -9.60 44.59 -8.74
CA GLY A 212 -10.85 45.15 -9.25
C GLY A 212 -10.67 45.98 -10.50
N SER A 213 -11.51 45.73 -11.46
CA SER A 213 -11.88 46.70 -12.50
C SER A 213 -12.55 47.89 -11.81
N HIS A 214 -11.78 48.95 -11.65
CA HIS A 214 -12.29 50.31 -11.41
C HIS A 214 -12.49 50.99 -12.74
#